data_f20fe29cc4034faf68973767fc342a74
#
_entry.id   f20fe29cc4034faf68973767fc342a74
#
_cell.length_a   1.000
_cell.length_b   1.000
_cell.length_c   1.000
_cell.angle_alpha   90.00
_cell.angle_beta   90.00
_cell.angle_gamma   90.00
#
_symmetry.space_group_name_H-M   'P 1'
#
loop_
_entity.id
_entity.type
_entity.pdbx_description
1 polymer ?
#
loop_
_entity_poly.entity_id
_entity_poly.type
_entity_poly.pdbx_seq_one_letter_code
_entity_poly.pdbx_strand_id
1 'polypeptide(L)'
;MSRPTANPRLPEGAESRANPEGSGQQVRSGPPRSFMRLPVGPRQEILIHRRAVTVTTLLVLTALAVMVLTVLTGTYNISSADALGTLLRGTGSDLDRFIVIDQRLPRALAAVLVGAMLALSGAIFQSLSRNPLGSPDIVGFTTGASTGGLLAILLASA
;
A
#
# COMPACT_ATOMS: atom_id res chain seq x y z
N MET A 1 -74.91 -26.82 -7.87
CA MET A 1 -74.76 -27.61 -6.62
C MET A 1 -73.31 -27.91 -6.41
N SER A 2 -72.61 -27.08 -5.64
CA SER A 2 -71.25 -27.35 -5.21
C SER A 2 -71.04 -26.66 -3.85
N ARG A 3 -70.82 -27.46 -2.83
CA ARG A 3 -70.66 -27.07 -1.44
C ARG A 3 -69.33 -26.31 -1.23
N PRO A 4 -69.31 -25.27 -0.39
CA PRO A 4 -68.10 -24.68 0.07
C PRO A 4 -67.47 -25.54 1.18
N THR A 5 -66.22 -25.92 0.99
CA THR A 5 -65.41 -26.63 1.99
C THR A 5 -65.05 -25.69 3.11
N ALA A 6 -65.37 -26.07 4.32
CA ALA A 6 -65.05 -25.37 5.53
C ALA A 6 -63.53 -25.30 5.78
N ASN A 7 -63.08 -24.09 6.05
CA ASN A 7 -61.70 -23.82 6.52
C ASN A 7 -61.59 -24.23 8.00
N PRO A 8 -60.67 -25.10 8.41
CA PRO A 8 -60.45 -25.40 9.81
C PRO A 8 -59.85 -24.21 10.52
N ARG A 9 -60.57 -23.70 11.52
CA ARG A 9 -60.13 -22.67 12.44
C ARG A 9 -58.89 -23.13 13.18
N LEU A 10 -57.83 -22.35 13.08
CA LEU A 10 -56.63 -22.46 13.92
C LEU A 10 -57.05 -22.12 15.37
N PRO A 11 -56.53 -22.82 16.37
CA PRO A 11 -56.84 -22.49 17.76
C PRO A 11 -56.26 -21.13 18.14
N GLU A 12 -57.12 -20.19 18.47
CA GLU A 12 -56.81 -18.98 19.25
C GLU A 12 -56.32 -19.43 20.62
N GLY A 13 -55.05 -19.28 20.92
CA GLY A 13 -54.52 -19.61 22.23
C GLY A 13 -53.01 -19.73 22.31
N ALA A 14 -52.28 -19.32 21.29
CA ALA A 14 -50.84 -19.15 21.44
C ALA A 14 -50.54 -17.70 21.86
N GLU A 15 -51.01 -17.35 23.10
CA GLU A 15 -50.52 -16.14 23.75
C GLU A 15 -49.00 -16.14 23.78
N SER A 16 -48.48 -15.16 23.08
CA SER A 16 -47.13 -14.65 23.12
C SER A 16 -46.61 -14.70 24.58
N ARG A 17 -45.87 -15.76 24.91
CA ARG A 17 -44.92 -15.69 25.99
C ARG A 17 -43.83 -14.74 25.56
N ALA A 18 -44.06 -13.47 25.78
CA ALA A 18 -43.01 -12.46 25.77
C ALA A 18 -41.89 -12.96 26.67
N ASN A 19 -40.78 -13.30 26.05
CA ASN A 19 -39.54 -13.60 26.75
C ASN A 19 -38.95 -12.25 27.23
N PRO A 20 -39.05 -11.90 28.54
CA PRO A 20 -38.55 -10.63 29.08
C PRO A 20 -37.03 -10.66 29.31
N GLU A 21 -36.30 -11.69 28.84
CA GLU A 21 -34.87 -11.84 29.08
C GLU A 21 -33.98 -11.46 27.89
N GLY A 22 -34.53 -10.67 26.98
CA GLY A 22 -33.74 -9.99 25.96
C GLY A 22 -33.10 -8.70 26.48
N SER A 23 -32.59 -8.67 27.70
CA SER A 23 -31.63 -7.64 28.12
C SER A 23 -30.37 -7.86 27.29
N GLY A 24 -30.36 -7.22 26.11
CA GLY A 24 -29.21 -7.16 25.25
C GLY A 24 -28.02 -6.62 26.04
N GLN A 25 -27.22 -7.52 26.58
CA GLN A 25 -25.84 -7.23 26.89
C GLN A 25 -25.23 -6.85 25.54
N GLN A 26 -25.23 -5.56 25.24
CA GLN A 26 -24.29 -4.98 24.32
C GLN A 26 -22.90 -5.32 24.88
N VAL A 27 -22.39 -6.46 24.45
CA VAL A 27 -20.99 -6.78 24.60
C VAL A 27 -20.26 -5.64 23.89
N ARG A 28 -19.85 -4.65 24.67
CA ARG A 28 -18.88 -3.65 24.23
C ARG A 28 -17.59 -4.43 23.99
N SER A 29 -17.51 -5.10 22.85
CA SER A 29 -16.27 -5.62 22.32
C SER A 29 -15.39 -4.40 22.02
N GLY A 30 -14.56 -4.06 23.01
CA GLY A 30 -13.49 -3.10 22.78
C GLY A 30 -12.67 -3.57 21.57
N PRO A 31 -12.09 -2.64 20.81
CA PRO A 31 -11.31 -3.00 19.63
C PRO A 31 -10.28 -4.06 20.02
N PRO A 32 -10.09 -5.11 19.21
CA PRO A 32 -9.16 -6.17 19.50
C PRO A 32 -7.77 -5.58 19.72
N ARG A 33 -7.02 -6.14 20.69
CA ARG A 33 -5.71 -5.67 21.17
C ARG A 33 -4.63 -5.50 20.06
N SER A 34 -4.96 -5.80 18.82
CA SER A 34 -4.08 -5.68 17.64
C SER A 34 -4.10 -4.30 16.97
N PHE A 35 -4.90 -3.35 17.44
CA PHE A 35 -4.96 -2.01 16.87
C PHE A 35 -4.17 -1.01 17.72
N MET A 36 -3.38 -0.17 17.06
CA MET A 36 -2.71 0.98 17.65
C MET A 36 -3.53 2.23 17.33
N ARG A 37 -3.86 3.01 18.36
CA ARG A 37 -4.56 4.28 18.20
C ARG A 37 -3.53 5.38 18.05
N LEU A 38 -3.52 6.05 16.91
CA LEU A 38 -2.72 7.26 16.71
C LEU A 38 -3.67 8.46 16.77
N PRO A 39 -3.49 9.38 17.72
CA PRO A 39 -4.27 10.61 17.77
C PRO A 39 -3.81 11.54 16.64
N VAL A 40 -4.62 11.69 15.62
CA VAL A 40 -4.39 12.62 14.51
C VAL A 40 -5.38 13.78 14.64
N GLY A 41 -5.19 14.63 15.67
CA GLY A 41 -6.00 15.81 15.92
C GLY A 41 -7.19 15.58 16.87
N PRO A 42 -7.94 16.64 17.24
CA PRO A 42 -8.87 16.64 18.35
C PRO A 42 -10.15 15.82 18.18
N ARG A 43 -10.39 15.21 17.02
CA ARG A 43 -11.63 14.45 16.74
C ARG A 43 -11.44 13.20 15.85
N GLN A 44 -10.23 12.83 15.44
CA GLN A 44 -10.04 11.66 14.57
C GLN A 44 -9.01 10.70 15.18
N GLU A 45 -9.47 9.51 15.52
CA GLU A 45 -8.63 8.39 15.91
C GLU A 45 -8.48 7.46 14.70
N ILE A 46 -7.27 7.31 14.19
CA ILE A 46 -6.97 6.34 13.13
C ILE A 46 -6.57 5.03 13.80
N LEU A 47 -7.38 4.00 13.57
CA LEU A 47 -7.10 2.64 14.02
C LEU A 47 -6.15 1.97 13.01
N ILE A 48 -4.88 1.90 13.34
CA ILE A 48 -3.89 1.24 12.51
C ILE A 48 -3.65 -0.18 13.02
N HIS A 49 -3.75 -1.14 12.12
CA HIS A 49 -3.48 -2.53 12.45
C HIS A 49 -1.98 -2.75 12.64
N ARG A 50 -1.55 -3.26 13.79
CA ARG A 50 -0.12 -3.49 14.09
C ARG A 50 0.60 -4.30 13.02
N ARG A 51 -0.07 -5.31 12.46
CA ARG A 51 0.49 -6.12 11.36
C ARG A 51 0.77 -5.30 10.11
N ALA A 52 -0.13 -4.37 9.76
CA ALA A 52 0.08 -3.49 8.61
C ALA A 52 1.31 -2.61 8.82
N VAL A 53 1.47 -2.01 10.00
CA VAL A 53 2.65 -1.20 10.34
C VAL A 53 3.92 -2.03 10.23
N THR A 54 3.95 -3.23 10.81
CA THR A 54 5.13 -4.10 10.78
C THR A 54 5.51 -4.47 9.34
N VAL A 55 4.53 -4.89 8.53
CA VAL A 55 4.78 -5.26 7.13
C VAL A 55 5.27 -4.06 6.32
N THR A 56 4.63 -2.89 6.48
CA THR A 56 5.06 -1.67 5.78
C THR A 56 6.47 -1.25 6.20
N THR A 57 6.78 -1.30 7.50
CA THR A 57 8.12 -0.98 7.98
C THR A 57 9.17 -1.94 7.43
N LEU A 58 8.90 -3.24 7.41
CA LEU A 58 9.78 -4.23 6.81
C LEU A 58 10.01 -3.98 5.32
N LEU A 59 8.95 -3.68 4.56
CA LEU A 59 9.06 -3.36 3.14
C LEU A 59 9.89 -2.10 2.89
N VAL A 60 9.69 -1.05 3.68
CA VAL A 60 10.49 0.19 3.58
C VAL A 60 11.94 -0.08 3.91
N LEU A 61 12.24 -0.82 4.98
CA LEU A 61 13.60 -1.17 5.35
C LEU A 61 14.27 -2.03 4.26
N THR A 62 13.55 -2.98 3.69
CA THR A 62 14.05 -3.80 2.58
C THR A 62 14.33 -2.94 1.35
N ALA A 63 13.45 -2.03 0.99
CA ALA A 63 13.65 -1.12 -0.13
C ALA A 63 14.88 -0.22 0.06
N LEU A 64 15.07 0.32 1.27
CA LEU A 64 16.24 1.11 1.62
C LEU A 64 17.52 0.28 1.58
N ALA A 65 17.48 -0.95 2.10
CA ALA A 65 18.63 -1.86 2.06
C ALA A 65 19.03 -2.19 0.61
N VAL A 66 18.06 -2.50 -0.25
CA VAL A 66 18.28 -2.76 -1.68
C VAL A 66 18.82 -1.51 -2.38
N MET A 67 18.30 -0.32 -2.07
CA MET A 67 18.79 0.94 -2.60
C MET A 67 20.27 1.14 -2.24
N VAL A 68 20.63 1.01 -0.97
CA VAL A 68 22.02 1.13 -0.50
C VAL A 68 22.91 0.08 -1.18
N LEU A 69 22.46 -1.16 -1.22
CA LEU A 69 23.18 -2.24 -1.87
C LEU A 69 23.44 -1.92 -3.36
N THR A 70 22.46 -1.40 -4.06
CA THR A 70 22.58 -1.02 -5.49
C THR A 70 23.60 0.10 -5.70
N VAL A 71 23.68 1.06 -4.79
CA VAL A 71 24.69 2.13 -4.86
C VAL A 71 26.09 1.61 -4.56
N LEU A 72 26.21 0.70 -3.55
CA LEU A 72 27.50 0.12 -3.16
C LEU A 72 28.00 -0.93 -4.14
N THR A 73 27.10 -1.66 -4.79
CA THR A 73 27.46 -2.70 -5.79
C THR A 73 27.20 -2.21 -7.21
N GLY A 74 28.09 -2.50 -8.11
CA GLY A 74 27.93 -2.15 -9.54
C GLY A 74 28.96 -2.84 -10.39
N THR A 75 28.78 -2.77 -11.71
CA THR A 75 29.62 -3.41 -12.71
C THR A 75 31.08 -2.89 -12.70
N TYR A 76 31.30 -1.71 -12.15
CA TYR A 76 32.63 -1.13 -12.02
C TYR A 76 33.26 -1.57 -10.69
N ASN A 77 34.54 -1.98 -10.73
CA ASN A 77 35.29 -2.54 -9.60
C ASN A 77 35.70 -1.45 -8.56
N ILE A 78 34.72 -0.80 -7.95
CA ILE A 78 34.92 0.07 -6.80
C ILE A 78 34.64 -0.74 -5.55
N SER A 79 35.57 -0.75 -4.58
CA SER A 79 35.33 -1.39 -3.29
C SER A 79 34.09 -0.77 -2.61
N SER A 80 33.26 -1.59 -1.96
CA SER A 80 32.09 -1.10 -1.23
C SER A 80 32.48 -0.08 -0.15
N ALA A 81 33.68 -0.20 0.43
CA ALA A 81 34.22 0.74 1.40
C ALA A 81 34.53 2.10 0.75
N ASP A 82 35.10 2.11 -0.45
CA ASP A 82 35.42 3.32 -1.20
C ASP A 82 34.13 4.01 -1.68
N ALA A 83 33.15 3.23 -2.18
CA ALA A 83 31.87 3.75 -2.56
C ALA A 83 31.14 4.42 -1.38
N LEU A 84 31.20 3.81 -0.19
CA LEU A 84 30.64 4.40 1.02
C LEU A 84 31.41 5.66 1.47
N GLY A 85 32.73 5.64 1.37
CA GLY A 85 33.59 6.79 1.64
C GLY A 85 33.28 7.96 0.71
N THR A 86 33.12 7.68 -0.57
CA THR A 86 32.72 8.67 -1.59
C THR A 86 31.36 9.27 -1.30
N LEU A 87 30.39 8.44 -0.93
CA LEU A 87 29.02 8.87 -0.65
C LEU A 87 28.92 9.74 0.62
N LEU A 88 29.64 9.36 1.70
CA LEU A 88 29.52 10.04 3.02
C LEU A 88 30.53 11.16 3.22
N ARG A 89 31.72 11.05 2.66
CA ARG A 89 32.85 11.94 2.91
C ARG A 89 33.37 12.66 1.67
N GLY A 90 32.88 12.28 0.49
CA GLY A 90 33.39 12.80 -0.78
C GLY A 90 34.83 12.37 -1.08
N THR A 91 35.33 11.34 -0.42
CA THR A 91 36.68 10.77 -0.63
C THR A 91 36.65 9.81 -1.82
N GLY A 92 37.75 9.72 -2.55
CA GLY A 92 37.87 8.86 -3.73
C GLY A 92 38.41 9.60 -4.94
N SER A 93 38.66 8.87 -6.02
CA SER A 93 39.05 9.48 -7.30
C SER A 93 37.88 10.24 -7.93
N ASP A 94 38.16 11.18 -8.82
CA ASP A 94 37.11 11.88 -9.58
C ASP A 94 36.20 10.92 -10.34
N LEU A 95 36.76 9.80 -10.80
CA LEU A 95 35.99 8.72 -11.45
C LEU A 95 35.07 8.00 -10.51
N ASP A 96 35.50 7.68 -9.28
CA ASP A 96 34.65 7.03 -8.27
C ASP A 96 33.49 7.95 -7.90
N ARG A 97 33.78 9.22 -7.73
CA ARG A 97 32.77 10.25 -7.43
C ARG A 97 31.75 10.37 -8.55
N PHE A 98 32.18 10.44 -9.79
CA PHE A 98 31.28 10.47 -10.95
C PHE A 98 30.39 9.24 -11.02
N ILE A 99 30.96 8.03 -10.84
CA ILE A 99 30.20 6.78 -10.93
C ILE A 99 29.19 6.66 -9.78
N VAL A 100 29.58 6.98 -8.55
CA VAL A 100 28.71 6.80 -7.37
C VAL A 100 27.68 7.91 -7.28
N ILE A 101 28.09 9.17 -7.40
CA ILE A 101 27.21 10.32 -7.15
C ILE A 101 26.40 10.69 -8.41
N ASP A 102 27.01 10.72 -9.59
CA ASP A 102 26.34 11.23 -10.77
C ASP A 102 25.62 10.13 -11.57
N GLN A 103 25.98 8.86 -11.36
CA GLN A 103 25.36 7.75 -12.10
C GLN A 103 24.52 6.83 -11.20
N ARG A 104 25.08 6.26 -10.14
CA ARG A 104 24.40 5.25 -9.33
C ARG A 104 23.34 5.85 -8.43
N LEU A 105 23.66 6.93 -7.73
CA LEU A 105 22.76 7.56 -6.78
C LEU A 105 21.47 8.10 -7.44
N PRO A 106 21.54 8.87 -8.55
CA PRO A 106 20.32 9.35 -9.21
C PRO A 106 19.45 8.23 -9.73
N ARG A 107 20.05 7.15 -10.28
CA ARG A 107 19.30 5.98 -10.75
C ARG A 107 18.59 5.27 -9.61
N ALA A 108 19.26 5.08 -8.47
CA ALA A 108 18.67 4.45 -7.29
C ALA A 108 17.53 5.31 -6.70
N LEU A 109 17.73 6.64 -6.62
CA LEU A 109 16.70 7.58 -6.19
C LEU A 109 15.50 7.58 -7.13
N ALA A 110 15.74 7.63 -8.45
CA ALA A 110 14.68 7.57 -9.44
C ALA A 110 13.85 6.28 -9.31
N ALA A 111 14.48 5.14 -9.11
CA ALA A 111 13.78 3.86 -8.92
C ALA A 111 12.87 3.87 -7.68
N VAL A 112 13.35 4.42 -6.56
CA VAL A 112 12.55 4.55 -5.33
C VAL A 112 11.37 5.52 -5.53
N LEU A 113 11.61 6.66 -6.16
CA LEU A 113 10.56 7.66 -6.42
C LEU A 113 9.49 7.12 -7.35
N VAL A 114 9.89 6.49 -8.46
CA VAL A 114 8.94 5.89 -9.41
C VAL A 114 8.15 4.78 -8.74
N GLY A 115 8.80 3.90 -7.97
CA GLY A 115 8.12 2.85 -7.21
C GLY A 115 7.12 3.40 -6.20
N ALA A 116 7.47 4.48 -5.48
CA ALA A 116 6.57 5.14 -4.54
C ALA A 116 5.37 5.77 -5.25
N MET A 117 5.57 6.44 -6.39
CA MET A 117 4.48 7.02 -7.18
C MET A 117 3.54 5.95 -7.74
N LEU A 118 4.07 4.82 -8.21
CA LEU A 118 3.28 3.70 -8.69
C LEU A 118 2.45 3.08 -7.55
N ALA A 119 3.05 2.89 -6.38
CA ALA A 119 2.35 2.37 -5.20
C ALA A 119 1.21 3.30 -4.77
N LEU A 120 1.45 4.62 -4.75
CA LEU A 120 0.45 5.63 -4.41
C LEU A 120 -0.69 5.65 -5.45
N SER A 121 -0.35 5.64 -6.74
CA SER A 121 -1.32 5.55 -7.83
C SER A 121 -2.18 4.30 -7.72
N GLY A 122 -1.56 3.15 -7.45
CA GLY A 122 -2.27 1.89 -7.21
C GLY A 122 -3.24 1.97 -6.04
N ALA A 123 -2.80 2.53 -4.91
CA ALA A 123 -3.65 2.68 -3.73
C ALA A 123 -4.85 3.61 -3.98
N ILE A 124 -4.65 4.72 -4.66
CA ILE A 124 -5.73 5.64 -5.06
C ILE A 124 -6.71 4.94 -5.99
N PHE A 125 -6.21 4.23 -7.01
CA PHE A 125 -7.04 3.52 -7.97
C PHE A 125 -7.90 2.44 -7.32
N GLN A 126 -7.33 1.62 -6.42
CA GLN A 126 -8.06 0.61 -5.66
C GLN A 126 -9.13 1.24 -4.75
N SER A 127 -8.82 2.37 -4.13
CA SER A 127 -9.77 3.11 -3.30
C SER A 127 -10.94 3.67 -4.11
N LEU A 128 -10.66 4.22 -5.27
CA LEU A 128 -11.66 4.84 -6.15
C LEU A 128 -12.57 3.78 -6.81
N SER A 129 -11.98 2.70 -7.30
CA SER A 129 -12.71 1.58 -7.91
C SER A 129 -13.42 0.70 -6.89
N ARG A 130 -13.14 0.88 -5.59
CA ARG A 130 -13.60 0.00 -4.50
C ARG A 130 -13.34 -1.49 -4.77
N ASN A 131 -12.31 -1.79 -5.52
CA ASN A 131 -11.93 -3.13 -5.92
C ASN A 131 -10.45 -3.35 -5.62
N PRO A 132 -10.09 -4.24 -4.67
CA PRO A 132 -8.71 -4.52 -4.33
C PRO A 132 -7.93 -5.21 -5.46
N LEU A 133 -8.61 -5.77 -6.46
CA LEU A 133 -8.00 -6.37 -7.65
C LEU A 133 -7.79 -5.36 -8.79
N GLY A 134 -8.29 -4.14 -8.63
CA GLY A 134 -8.10 -3.07 -9.61
C GLY A 134 -6.63 -2.66 -9.67
N SER A 135 -6.04 -2.69 -10.86
CA SER A 135 -4.71 -2.16 -11.10
C SER A 135 -4.76 -1.03 -12.12
N PRO A 136 -3.91 0.00 -11.97
CA PRO A 136 -3.81 1.08 -12.95
C PRO A 136 -3.37 0.59 -14.33
N ASP A 137 -2.73 -0.57 -14.42
CA ASP A 137 -2.28 -1.16 -15.70
C ASP A 137 -3.43 -1.53 -16.63
N ILE A 138 -4.59 -1.94 -16.06
CA ILE A 138 -5.80 -2.28 -16.84
C ILE A 138 -6.31 -1.07 -17.65
N VAL A 139 -6.09 0.14 -17.14
CA VAL A 139 -6.53 1.39 -17.80
C VAL A 139 -5.50 1.93 -18.79
N GLY A 140 -4.35 1.25 -18.94
CA GLY A 140 -3.33 1.62 -19.92
C GLY A 140 -2.33 2.69 -19.45
N PHE A 141 -2.23 2.95 -18.14
CA PHE A 141 -1.24 3.90 -17.60
C PHE A 141 0.19 3.52 -17.95
N THR A 142 0.53 2.23 -17.86
CA THR A 142 1.88 1.74 -18.15
C THR A 142 2.21 1.87 -19.63
N THR A 143 1.27 1.54 -20.52
CA THR A 143 1.45 1.71 -21.97
C THR A 143 1.52 3.18 -22.35
N GLY A 144 0.72 4.04 -21.76
CA GLY A 144 0.77 5.49 -21.96
C GLY A 144 2.11 6.09 -21.50
N ALA A 145 2.59 5.68 -20.33
CA ALA A 145 3.90 6.12 -19.81
C ALA A 145 5.06 5.67 -20.71
N SER A 146 5.04 4.42 -21.20
CA SER A 146 6.05 3.89 -22.10
C SER A 146 6.06 4.62 -23.44
N THR A 147 4.89 4.89 -24.00
CA THR A 147 4.74 5.65 -25.25
C THR A 147 5.22 7.09 -25.07
N GLY A 148 4.82 7.75 -23.99
CA GLY A 148 5.26 9.11 -23.67
C GLY A 148 6.77 9.21 -23.45
N GLY A 149 7.37 8.23 -22.74
CA GLY A 149 8.80 8.14 -22.54
C GLY A 149 9.57 7.97 -23.84
N LEU A 150 9.09 7.08 -24.74
CA LEU A 150 9.70 6.87 -26.05
C LEU A 150 9.64 8.14 -26.90
N LEU A 151 8.49 8.80 -26.94
CA LEU A 151 8.33 10.07 -27.66
C LEU A 151 9.25 11.15 -27.10
N ALA A 152 9.36 11.27 -25.77
CA ALA A 152 10.25 12.24 -25.14
C ALA A 152 11.71 12.02 -25.52
N ILE A 153 12.18 10.76 -25.57
CA ILE A 153 13.55 10.41 -25.99
C ILE A 153 13.76 10.76 -27.47
N LEU A 154 12.81 10.42 -28.35
CA LEU A 154 12.92 10.71 -29.77
C LEU A 154 12.96 12.22 -30.06
N LEU A 155 12.12 13.01 -29.37
CA LEU A 155 12.10 14.45 -29.54
C LEU A 155 13.32 15.14 -28.94
N ALA A 156 13.88 14.59 -27.84
CA ALA A 156 15.10 15.13 -27.23
C ALA A 156 16.37 14.79 -28.01
N SER A 157 16.33 13.77 -28.88
CA SER A 157 17.46 13.34 -29.73
C SER A 157 17.44 13.93 -31.14
N ALA A 158 16.37 14.64 -31.50
CA ALA A 158 16.22 15.32 -32.79
C ALA A 158 16.70 16.77 -32.71
#